data_df225f9410209b81aefae263b74bdfb7
#
_entry.id   df225f9410209b81aefae263b74bdfb7
#
_cell.length_a   1.000
_cell.length_b   1.000
_cell.length_c   1.000
_cell.angle_alpha   90.00
_cell.angle_beta   90.00
_cell.angle_gamma   90.00
#
_symmetry.space_group_name_H-M   'P 1'
#
loop_
_entity.id
_entity.type
_entity.pdbx_description
1 polymer ?
#
loop_
_entity_poly.entity_id
_entity_poly.type
_entity_poly.pdbx_seq_one_letter_code
_entity_poly.pdbx_strand_id
1 'polypeptide(L)'
;MAGRRATPGLMAVRAAMVATLAGPLLAIVAVLLVGADAVSLETGLDLLTLKVALALSVLAVVVALVAMVIAFRTSLRLGVMALATLVVAVGISGAFLWRAQVMAIAGPLDVTTDLADPPAIANAAGPSVACPGVSAPMTQSAQGTAGWAMQQAGFRITGASLFQIRGERTGAVFGLTHEAVIRIRPGQTDVRVVARYDRADGGETCRLATKLVDALQAGR
;
A
#
# COMPACT_ATOMS: atom_id res chain seq x y z
N MET A 1 -7.74 42.15 -32.12
CA MET A 1 -8.09 40.86 -31.45
C MET A 1 -8.33 41.17 -29.97
N ALA A 2 -9.57 41.28 -29.50
CA ALA A 2 -9.90 41.58 -28.11
C ALA A 2 -9.69 40.29 -27.29
N GLY A 3 -8.66 40.26 -26.44
CA GLY A 3 -8.41 39.18 -25.49
C GLY A 3 -9.63 38.99 -24.61
N ARG A 4 -10.37 37.89 -24.72
CA ARG A 4 -11.45 37.50 -23.80
C ARG A 4 -10.85 37.44 -22.39
N ARG A 5 -11.06 38.46 -21.57
CA ARG A 5 -10.75 38.43 -20.13
C ARG A 5 -11.51 37.21 -19.55
N ALA A 6 -10.80 36.26 -18.98
CA ALA A 6 -11.42 35.11 -18.35
C ALA A 6 -12.34 35.60 -17.22
N THR A 7 -13.58 35.12 -17.20
CA THR A 7 -14.55 35.47 -16.13
C THR A 7 -14.04 34.94 -14.80
N PRO A 8 -14.28 35.64 -13.66
CA PRO A 8 -13.81 35.22 -12.32
C PRO A 8 -14.23 33.76 -12.00
N GLY A 9 -15.43 33.36 -12.41
CA GLY A 9 -15.89 31.96 -12.23
C GLY A 9 -15.05 30.93 -12.99
N LEU A 10 -14.62 31.23 -14.24
CA LEU A 10 -13.77 30.33 -15.01
C LEU A 10 -12.36 30.20 -14.38
N MET A 11 -11.81 31.32 -13.88
CA MET A 11 -10.51 31.28 -13.19
C MET A 11 -10.59 30.46 -11.90
N ALA A 12 -11.66 30.63 -11.11
CA ALA A 12 -11.88 29.89 -9.89
C ALA A 12 -11.98 28.38 -10.14
N VAL A 13 -12.75 27.95 -11.15
CA VAL A 13 -12.86 26.53 -11.54
C VAL A 13 -11.50 25.95 -11.97
N ARG A 14 -10.75 26.67 -12.81
CA ARG A 14 -9.41 26.23 -13.22
C ARG A 14 -8.45 26.10 -12.03
N ALA A 15 -8.45 27.06 -11.12
CA ALA A 15 -7.62 27.00 -9.90
C ALA A 15 -7.99 25.79 -9.04
N ALA A 16 -9.29 25.50 -8.89
CA ALA A 16 -9.76 24.31 -8.16
C ALA A 16 -9.32 23.01 -8.83
N MET A 17 -9.40 22.91 -10.16
CA MET A 17 -8.92 21.74 -10.91
C MET A 17 -7.42 21.51 -10.71
N VAL A 18 -6.61 22.56 -10.83
CA VAL A 18 -5.16 22.46 -10.61
C VAL A 18 -4.85 22.06 -9.16
N ALA A 19 -5.51 22.67 -8.18
CA ALA A 19 -5.34 22.31 -6.77
C ALA A 19 -5.71 20.85 -6.50
N THR A 20 -6.79 20.34 -7.12
CA THR A 20 -7.23 18.93 -6.96
C THR A 20 -6.19 17.95 -7.45
N LEU A 21 -5.41 18.27 -8.48
CA LEU A 21 -4.37 17.41 -9.02
C LEU A 21 -3.05 17.48 -8.23
N ALA A 22 -2.84 18.52 -7.43
CA ALA A 22 -1.56 18.76 -6.74
C ALA A 22 -1.19 17.59 -5.79
N GLY A 23 -2.13 17.10 -4.98
CA GLY A 23 -1.91 15.97 -4.05
C GLY A 23 -1.53 14.67 -4.77
N PRO A 24 -2.34 14.18 -5.74
CA PRO A 24 -2.00 12.99 -6.51
C PRO A 24 -0.68 13.10 -7.28
N LEU A 25 -0.40 14.25 -7.90
CA LEU A 25 0.86 14.47 -8.61
C LEU A 25 2.05 14.41 -7.66
N LEU A 26 1.95 15.01 -6.48
CA LEU A 26 3.01 14.91 -5.47
C LEU A 26 3.22 13.46 -5.01
N ALA A 27 2.16 12.68 -4.83
CA ALA A 27 2.27 11.27 -4.48
C ALA A 27 2.99 10.46 -5.58
N ILE A 28 2.68 10.72 -6.86
CA ILE A 28 3.38 10.10 -8.00
C ILE A 28 4.87 10.48 -7.99
N VAL A 29 5.20 11.75 -7.80
CA VAL A 29 6.58 12.23 -7.69
C VAL A 29 7.30 11.55 -6.53
N ALA A 30 6.65 11.42 -5.37
CA ALA A 30 7.23 10.72 -4.21
C ALA A 30 7.58 9.25 -4.54
N VAL A 31 6.68 8.53 -5.21
CA VAL A 31 6.92 7.14 -5.66
C VAL A 31 8.13 7.06 -6.61
N LEU A 32 8.21 7.98 -7.57
CA LEU A 32 9.33 8.01 -8.52
C LEU A 32 10.67 8.34 -7.84
N LEU A 33 10.66 9.26 -6.87
CA LEU A 33 11.87 9.62 -6.12
C LEU A 33 12.36 8.49 -5.21
N VAL A 34 11.45 7.75 -4.58
CA VAL A 34 11.80 6.54 -3.80
C VAL A 34 12.30 5.43 -4.73
N GLY A 35 11.61 5.20 -5.86
CA GLY A 35 12.02 4.19 -6.84
C GLY A 35 13.36 4.48 -7.52
N ALA A 36 13.81 5.76 -7.53
CA ALA A 36 15.11 6.19 -8.03
C ALA A 36 16.18 6.30 -6.92
N ASP A 37 15.89 5.84 -5.69
CA ASP A 37 16.75 5.98 -4.50
C ASP A 37 17.17 7.43 -4.18
N ALA A 38 16.43 8.42 -4.69
CA ALA A 38 16.71 9.84 -4.48
C ALA A 38 16.25 10.33 -3.09
N VAL A 39 15.24 9.67 -2.50
CA VAL A 39 14.76 9.92 -1.14
C VAL A 39 14.49 8.61 -0.42
N SER A 40 14.61 8.62 0.91
CA SER A 40 14.28 7.44 1.72
C SER A 40 12.79 7.09 1.63
N LEU A 41 12.47 5.80 1.83
CA LEU A 41 11.10 5.31 1.88
C LEU A 41 10.24 6.08 2.89
N GLU A 42 10.79 6.37 4.07
CA GLU A 42 10.12 7.15 5.11
C GLU A 42 9.78 8.57 4.62
N THR A 43 10.72 9.27 4.01
CA THR A 43 10.47 10.60 3.46
C THR A 43 9.43 10.57 2.34
N GLY A 44 9.53 9.64 1.40
CA GLY A 44 8.60 9.54 0.27
C GLY A 44 7.18 9.15 0.70
N LEU A 45 7.07 8.16 1.56
CA LEU A 45 5.76 7.63 1.96
C LEU A 45 5.16 8.46 3.10
N ASP A 46 5.87 8.68 4.23
CA ASP A 46 5.28 9.30 5.42
C ASP A 46 5.20 10.81 5.31
N LEU A 47 6.25 11.47 4.82
CA LEU A 47 6.24 12.92 4.70
C LEU A 47 5.53 13.38 3.42
N LEU A 48 6.01 12.97 2.24
CA LEU A 48 5.49 13.49 0.98
C LEU A 48 4.09 12.99 0.68
N THR A 49 3.80 11.70 0.88
CA THR A 49 2.52 11.11 0.49
C THR A 49 1.47 11.21 1.60
N LEU A 50 1.76 10.74 2.81
CA LEU A 50 0.75 10.66 3.88
C LEU A 50 0.52 12.00 4.60
N LYS A 51 1.49 12.92 4.62
CA LYS A 51 1.31 14.23 5.26
C LYS A 51 1.08 15.33 4.24
N VAL A 52 2.04 15.57 3.33
CA VAL A 52 1.99 16.75 2.43
C VAL A 52 0.93 16.56 1.33
N ALA A 53 0.89 15.41 0.64
CA ALA A 53 -0.11 15.19 -0.41
C ALA A 53 -1.53 15.14 0.17
N LEU A 54 -1.72 14.57 1.36
CA LEU A 54 -2.99 14.60 2.08
C LEU A 54 -3.39 16.05 2.42
N ALA A 55 -2.49 16.86 2.99
CA ALA A 55 -2.77 18.27 3.32
C ALA A 55 -3.15 19.08 2.08
N LEU A 56 -2.43 18.88 0.96
CA LEU A 56 -2.76 19.50 -0.33
C LEU A 56 -4.13 19.07 -0.85
N SER A 57 -4.49 17.79 -0.70
CA SER A 57 -5.79 17.27 -1.13
C SER A 57 -6.92 17.86 -0.30
N VAL A 58 -6.75 17.99 1.01
CA VAL A 58 -7.73 18.66 1.90
C VAL A 58 -7.86 20.16 1.55
N LEU A 59 -6.74 20.85 1.31
CA LEU A 59 -6.75 22.24 0.86
C LEU A 59 -7.49 22.40 -0.47
N ALA A 60 -7.34 21.44 -1.40
CA ALA A 60 -8.05 21.44 -2.67
C ALA A 60 -9.57 21.36 -2.50
N VAL A 61 -10.08 20.65 -1.49
CA VAL A 61 -11.52 20.63 -1.17
C VAL A 61 -11.98 22.04 -0.76
N VAL A 62 -11.22 22.75 0.07
CA VAL A 62 -11.55 24.13 0.47
C VAL A 62 -11.56 25.06 -0.74
N VAL A 63 -10.55 24.97 -1.60
CA VAL A 63 -10.47 25.76 -2.84
C VAL A 63 -11.64 25.45 -3.77
N ALA A 64 -12.02 24.18 -3.91
CA ALA A 64 -13.14 23.74 -4.73
C ALA A 64 -14.50 24.24 -4.19
N LEU A 65 -14.69 24.30 -2.86
CA LEU A 65 -15.87 24.87 -2.22
C LEU A 65 -15.98 26.37 -2.52
N VAL A 66 -14.92 27.13 -2.38
CA VAL A 66 -14.90 28.56 -2.70
C VAL A 66 -15.16 28.78 -4.18
N ALA A 67 -14.50 27.99 -5.05
CA ALA A 67 -14.72 28.05 -6.50
C ALA A 67 -16.17 27.76 -6.89
N MET A 68 -16.81 26.80 -6.23
CA MET A 68 -18.22 26.45 -6.45
C MET A 68 -19.13 27.64 -6.16
N VAL A 69 -18.96 28.33 -5.02
CA VAL A 69 -19.76 29.52 -4.68
C VAL A 69 -19.59 30.64 -5.72
N ILE A 70 -18.35 30.91 -6.14
CA ILE A 70 -18.06 31.94 -7.16
C ILE A 70 -18.66 31.53 -8.52
N ALA A 71 -18.52 30.28 -8.91
CA ALA A 71 -18.98 29.76 -10.19
C ALA A 71 -20.52 29.81 -10.32
N PHE A 72 -21.26 29.41 -9.27
CA PHE A 72 -22.73 29.49 -9.27
C PHE A 72 -23.25 30.92 -9.36
N ARG A 73 -22.52 31.90 -8.82
CA ARG A 73 -22.86 33.34 -8.98
C ARG A 73 -22.60 33.85 -10.39
N THR A 74 -21.80 33.14 -11.19
CA THR A 74 -21.45 33.57 -12.56
C THR A 74 -22.33 32.89 -13.61
N SER A 75 -22.49 31.57 -13.54
CA SER A 75 -23.40 30.80 -14.42
C SER A 75 -23.64 29.39 -13.90
N LEU A 76 -24.82 28.82 -14.17
CA LEU A 76 -25.18 27.46 -13.78
C LEU A 76 -24.18 26.42 -14.35
N ARG A 77 -23.74 26.62 -15.60
CA ARG A 77 -22.80 25.69 -16.26
C ARG A 77 -21.45 25.61 -15.52
N LEU A 78 -20.90 26.77 -15.12
CA LEU A 78 -19.64 26.83 -14.34
C LEU A 78 -19.86 26.26 -12.94
N GLY A 79 -21.02 26.49 -12.33
CA GLY A 79 -21.39 25.92 -11.03
C GLY A 79 -21.40 24.40 -11.06
N VAL A 80 -21.97 23.77 -12.08
CA VAL A 80 -21.98 22.31 -12.27
C VAL A 80 -20.55 21.77 -12.45
N MET A 81 -19.70 22.44 -13.23
CA MET A 81 -18.28 22.06 -13.38
C MET A 81 -17.53 22.16 -12.04
N ALA A 82 -17.76 23.20 -11.28
CA ALA A 82 -17.15 23.37 -9.95
C ALA A 82 -17.62 22.29 -8.97
N LEU A 83 -18.92 21.94 -9.01
CA LEU A 83 -19.47 20.85 -8.20
C LEU A 83 -18.81 19.50 -8.55
N ALA A 84 -18.67 19.19 -9.84
CA ALA A 84 -17.96 17.99 -10.28
C ALA A 84 -16.50 17.95 -9.77
N THR A 85 -15.79 19.10 -9.84
CA THR A 85 -14.44 19.23 -9.30
C THR A 85 -14.40 18.99 -7.78
N LEU A 86 -15.39 19.53 -7.05
CA LEU A 86 -15.50 19.30 -5.61
C LEU A 86 -15.71 17.82 -5.27
N VAL A 87 -16.61 17.13 -5.98
CA VAL A 87 -16.85 15.68 -5.79
C VAL A 87 -15.56 14.90 -5.98
N VAL A 88 -14.78 15.19 -7.03
CA VAL A 88 -13.50 14.56 -7.29
C VAL A 88 -12.49 14.88 -6.16
N ALA A 89 -12.39 16.15 -5.73
CA ALA A 89 -11.48 16.56 -4.64
C ALA A 89 -11.81 15.85 -3.32
N VAL A 90 -13.10 15.71 -2.97
CA VAL A 90 -13.55 14.98 -1.79
C VAL A 90 -13.23 13.50 -1.90
N GLY A 91 -13.45 12.87 -3.07
CA GLY A 91 -13.11 11.47 -3.32
C GLY A 91 -11.61 11.20 -3.16
N ILE A 92 -10.75 12.05 -3.73
CA ILE A 92 -9.29 11.96 -3.59
C ILE A 92 -8.87 12.11 -2.13
N SER A 93 -9.37 13.13 -1.43
CA SER A 93 -9.05 13.35 -0.01
C SER A 93 -9.50 12.19 0.86
N GLY A 94 -10.69 11.65 0.60
CA GLY A 94 -11.21 10.45 1.28
C GLY A 94 -10.33 9.23 1.05
N ALA A 95 -9.85 9.02 -0.17
CA ALA A 95 -8.93 7.93 -0.50
C ALA A 95 -7.58 8.05 0.23
N PHE A 96 -7.00 9.27 0.30
CA PHE A 96 -5.78 9.52 1.07
C PHE A 96 -5.98 9.29 2.57
N LEU A 97 -7.09 9.78 3.15
CA LEU A 97 -7.42 9.58 4.56
C LEU A 97 -7.59 8.09 4.88
N TRP A 98 -8.38 7.39 4.09
CA TRP A 98 -8.56 5.94 4.26
C TRP A 98 -7.22 5.20 4.16
N ARG A 99 -6.39 5.54 3.19
CA ARG A 99 -5.07 4.91 3.01
C ARG A 99 -4.15 5.19 4.20
N ALA A 100 -4.16 6.44 4.71
CA ALA A 100 -3.39 6.81 5.89
C ALA A 100 -3.82 6.00 7.13
N GLN A 101 -5.13 5.83 7.35
CA GLN A 101 -5.66 5.04 8.44
C GLN A 101 -5.26 3.55 8.33
N VAL A 102 -5.39 2.96 7.13
CA VAL A 102 -4.98 1.57 6.91
C VAL A 102 -3.48 1.38 7.18
N MET A 103 -2.63 2.29 6.69
CA MET A 103 -1.19 2.22 6.90
C MET A 103 -0.75 2.49 8.34
N ALA A 104 -1.58 3.14 9.15
CA ALA A 104 -1.32 3.39 10.57
C ALA A 104 -1.63 2.18 11.48
N ILE A 105 -2.30 1.14 10.96
CA ILE A 105 -2.59 -0.07 11.73
C ILE A 105 -1.25 -0.76 12.02
N ALA A 106 -0.88 -0.79 13.30
CA ALA A 106 0.30 -1.53 13.73
C ALA A 106 0.04 -3.04 13.60
N GLY A 107 0.94 -3.73 12.93
CA GLY A 107 0.94 -5.18 12.80
C GLY A 107 2.34 -5.72 13.07
N PRO A 108 2.47 -7.02 13.37
CA PRO A 108 3.78 -7.64 13.49
C PRO A 108 4.47 -7.66 12.12
N LEU A 109 5.75 -7.28 12.12
CA LEU A 109 6.60 -7.25 10.93
C LEU A 109 7.34 -8.57 10.68
N ASP A 110 7.30 -9.48 11.65
CA ASP A 110 7.88 -10.82 11.59
C ASP A 110 6.89 -11.82 12.19
N VAL A 111 6.35 -12.67 11.35
CA VAL A 111 5.33 -13.65 11.73
C VAL A 111 5.74 -15.05 11.35
N THR A 112 5.43 -16.01 12.21
CA THR A 112 5.69 -17.42 11.97
C THR A 112 4.55 -18.29 12.46
N THR A 113 4.41 -19.46 11.86
CA THR A 113 3.49 -20.52 12.33
C THR A 113 4.14 -21.43 13.36
N ASP A 114 5.48 -21.42 13.48
CA ASP A 114 6.24 -22.15 14.51
C ASP A 114 7.06 -21.16 15.36
N LEU A 115 6.58 -20.88 16.56
CA LEU A 115 7.23 -19.96 17.48
C LEU A 115 8.42 -20.61 18.23
N ALA A 116 8.41 -21.92 18.37
CA ALA A 116 9.47 -22.65 19.08
C ALA A 116 10.75 -22.75 18.25
N ASP A 117 10.58 -22.94 16.94
CA ASP A 117 11.70 -23.04 15.99
C ASP A 117 11.31 -22.33 14.66
N PRO A 118 11.36 -20.99 14.61
CA PRO A 118 11.00 -20.25 13.42
C PRO A 118 11.91 -20.59 12.23
N PRO A 119 11.34 -20.78 11.00
CA PRO A 119 12.16 -20.94 9.81
C PRO A 119 13.17 -19.82 9.65
N ALA A 120 14.43 -20.16 9.36
CA ALA A 120 15.52 -19.17 9.30
C ALA A 120 15.36 -18.22 8.10
N ILE A 121 15.33 -16.93 8.38
CA ILE A 121 15.40 -15.82 7.40
C ILE A 121 16.61 -14.96 7.79
N ALA A 122 17.48 -14.67 6.82
CA ALA A 122 18.65 -13.82 7.06
C ALA A 122 18.23 -12.40 7.49
N ASN A 123 18.92 -11.83 8.46
CA ASN A 123 18.69 -10.47 8.94
C ASN A 123 17.22 -10.17 9.38
N ALA A 124 16.50 -11.19 9.88
CA ALA A 124 15.24 -10.95 10.55
C ALA A 124 15.48 -10.16 11.84
N ALA A 125 14.85 -9.00 11.97
CA ALA A 125 14.99 -8.13 13.13
C ALA A 125 13.91 -8.46 14.16
N GLY A 126 14.29 -8.95 15.32
CA GLY A 126 13.39 -9.14 16.45
C GLY A 126 12.72 -10.53 16.55
N PRO A 127 11.90 -10.72 17.59
CA PRO A 127 11.20 -11.98 17.81
C PRO A 127 10.04 -12.13 16.85
N SER A 128 9.89 -13.34 16.28
CA SER A 128 8.70 -13.69 15.51
C SER A 128 7.48 -13.86 16.40
N VAL A 129 6.31 -13.50 15.90
CA VAL A 129 5.04 -13.68 16.60
C VAL A 129 4.05 -14.49 15.74
N ALA A 130 3.01 -15.02 16.36
CA ALA A 130 1.91 -15.66 15.63
C ALA A 130 0.91 -14.63 15.15
N CYS A 131 0.33 -14.84 13.96
CA CYS A 131 -0.86 -14.12 13.54
C CYS A 131 -2.11 -14.80 14.08
N PRO A 132 -3.10 -14.05 14.56
CA PRO A 132 -4.38 -14.62 14.97
C PRO A 132 -5.03 -15.42 13.85
N GLY A 133 -5.44 -16.67 14.14
CA GLY A 133 -6.11 -17.54 13.17
C GLY A 133 -5.20 -18.21 12.12
N VAL A 134 -3.89 -17.99 12.19
CA VAL A 134 -2.91 -18.62 11.28
C VAL A 134 -2.13 -19.70 12.02
N SER A 135 -2.26 -20.94 11.56
CA SER A 135 -1.56 -22.11 12.12
C SER A 135 -0.86 -22.90 11.03
N ALA A 136 0.24 -23.57 11.40
CA ALA A 136 0.94 -24.45 10.48
C ALA A 136 0.03 -25.56 9.96
N PRO A 137 0.02 -25.85 8.65
CA PRO A 137 -0.58 -27.06 8.14
C PRO A 137 0.07 -28.30 8.78
N MET A 138 -0.73 -29.12 9.48
CA MET A 138 -0.29 -30.37 10.13
C MET A 138 -0.11 -31.50 9.13
N THR A 139 0.52 -31.18 8.00
CA THR A 139 0.85 -32.12 6.91
C THR A 139 2.14 -31.70 6.24
N GLN A 140 2.89 -32.69 5.76
CA GLN A 140 4.05 -32.44 4.93
C GLN A 140 3.58 -32.08 3.51
N SER A 141 3.75 -30.82 3.13
CA SER A 141 3.44 -30.38 1.76
C SER A 141 4.49 -30.90 0.76
N ALA A 142 4.05 -31.20 -0.46
CA ALA A 142 5.00 -31.44 -1.55
C ALA A 142 5.73 -30.13 -1.92
N GLN A 143 6.97 -30.24 -2.38
CA GLN A 143 7.76 -29.07 -2.81
C GLN A 143 7.04 -28.25 -3.91
N GLY A 144 6.38 -28.93 -4.85
CA GLY A 144 5.58 -28.28 -5.89
C GLY A 144 4.41 -27.48 -5.33
N THR A 145 3.69 -28.02 -4.33
CA THR A 145 2.60 -27.33 -3.64
C THR A 145 3.12 -26.09 -2.90
N ALA A 146 4.26 -26.20 -2.21
CA ALA A 146 4.86 -25.06 -1.51
C ALA A 146 5.34 -23.97 -2.49
N GLY A 147 5.91 -24.35 -3.64
CA GLY A 147 6.26 -23.41 -4.71
C GLY A 147 5.04 -22.70 -5.32
N TRP A 148 3.98 -23.47 -5.58
CA TRP A 148 2.72 -22.92 -6.05
C TRP A 148 2.09 -21.96 -5.03
N ALA A 149 2.07 -22.29 -3.74
CA ALA A 149 1.57 -21.43 -2.68
C ALA A 149 2.32 -20.10 -2.61
N MET A 150 3.66 -20.12 -2.74
CA MET A 150 4.47 -18.89 -2.84
C MET A 150 4.03 -17.99 -3.99
N GLN A 151 3.83 -18.56 -5.19
CA GLN A 151 3.40 -17.80 -6.36
C GLN A 151 1.97 -17.25 -6.20
N GLN A 152 1.04 -18.04 -5.65
CA GLN A 152 -0.34 -17.60 -5.38
C GLN A 152 -0.40 -16.45 -4.37
N ALA A 153 0.49 -16.44 -3.38
CA ALA A 153 0.62 -15.31 -2.45
C ALA A 153 1.34 -14.09 -3.05
N GLY A 154 1.83 -14.20 -4.30
CA GLY A 154 2.49 -13.13 -5.04
C GLY A 154 3.98 -13.00 -4.74
N PHE A 155 4.62 -14.03 -4.20
CA PHE A 155 6.07 -14.06 -3.99
C PHE A 155 6.79 -14.59 -5.23
N ARG A 156 7.90 -13.95 -5.59
CA ARG A 156 8.87 -14.46 -6.55
C ARG A 156 9.82 -15.41 -5.80
N ILE A 157 9.94 -16.64 -6.25
CA ILE A 157 10.85 -17.61 -5.64
C ILE A 157 12.30 -17.16 -5.84
N THR A 158 13.04 -17.03 -4.75
CA THR A 158 14.46 -16.65 -4.72
C THR A 158 15.38 -17.82 -4.40
N GLY A 159 14.81 -18.90 -3.85
CA GLY A 159 15.55 -20.14 -3.57
C GLY A 159 14.61 -21.30 -3.29
N ALA A 160 15.00 -22.50 -3.72
CA ALA A 160 14.25 -23.72 -3.48
C ALA A 160 15.23 -24.87 -3.15
N SER A 161 14.88 -25.63 -2.11
CA SER A 161 15.52 -26.89 -1.75
C SER A 161 14.44 -27.92 -1.44
N LEU A 162 14.83 -29.18 -1.20
CA LEU A 162 13.87 -30.27 -0.92
C LEU A 162 12.95 -29.96 0.29
N PHE A 163 13.46 -29.21 1.27
CA PHE A 163 12.75 -28.99 2.53
C PHE A 163 12.45 -27.49 2.79
N GLN A 164 12.78 -26.61 1.85
CA GLN A 164 12.61 -25.18 2.06
C GLN A 164 12.43 -24.43 0.74
N ILE A 165 11.45 -23.53 0.71
CA ILE A 165 11.26 -22.58 -0.40
C ILE A 165 11.32 -21.19 0.18
N ARG A 166 12.09 -20.32 -0.47
CA ARG A 166 12.23 -18.90 -0.15
C ARG A 166 11.64 -18.06 -1.27
N GLY A 167 10.99 -16.98 -0.90
CA GLY A 167 10.44 -16.03 -1.86
C GLY A 167 10.50 -14.61 -1.35
N GLU A 168 10.50 -13.68 -2.28
CA GLU A 168 10.48 -12.25 -2.04
C GLU A 168 9.30 -11.63 -2.77
N ARG A 169 8.63 -10.69 -2.13
CA ARG A 169 7.57 -9.89 -2.72
C ARG A 169 7.84 -8.43 -2.47
N THR A 170 7.95 -7.66 -3.56
CA THR A 170 8.11 -6.21 -3.50
C THR A 170 6.80 -5.53 -3.92
N GLY A 171 6.32 -4.63 -3.09
CA GLY A 171 5.11 -3.86 -3.36
C GLY A 171 5.30 -2.91 -4.55
N ALA A 172 4.30 -2.83 -5.42
CA ALA A 172 4.40 -2.11 -6.69
C ALA A 172 4.55 -0.58 -6.56
N VAL A 173 4.13 0.02 -5.44
CA VAL A 173 4.07 1.49 -5.32
C VAL A 173 5.32 2.05 -4.67
N PHE A 174 5.67 1.61 -3.46
CA PHE A 174 6.81 2.12 -2.70
C PHE A 174 7.92 1.09 -2.48
N GLY A 175 7.89 -0.03 -3.19
CA GLY A 175 8.94 -1.04 -3.04
C GLY A 175 8.97 -1.73 -1.67
N LEU A 176 7.88 -1.69 -0.89
CA LEU A 176 7.78 -2.38 0.40
C LEU A 176 8.01 -3.87 0.21
N THR A 177 9.13 -4.36 0.70
CA THR A 177 9.56 -5.74 0.45
C THR A 177 9.25 -6.63 1.64
N HIS A 178 8.70 -7.81 1.35
CA HIS A 178 8.50 -8.90 2.29
C HIS A 178 9.29 -10.11 1.81
N GLU A 179 9.87 -10.84 2.74
CA GLU A 179 10.51 -12.11 2.51
C GLU A 179 9.72 -13.22 3.19
N ALA A 180 9.55 -14.34 2.50
CA ALA A 180 8.84 -15.50 3.04
C ALA A 180 9.67 -16.77 2.91
N VAL A 181 9.50 -17.63 3.88
CA VAL A 181 10.06 -18.98 3.88
C VAL A 181 8.95 -19.99 4.20
N ILE A 182 8.85 -21.01 3.38
CA ILE A 182 8.09 -22.23 3.66
C ILE A 182 9.10 -23.34 3.97
N ARG A 183 9.01 -23.92 5.16
CA ARG A 183 9.83 -25.05 5.59
C ARG A 183 8.96 -26.32 5.64
N ILE A 184 9.39 -27.36 4.94
CA ILE A 184 8.68 -28.64 4.83
C ILE A 184 9.34 -29.61 5.80
N ARG A 185 8.57 -30.12 6.78
CA ARG A 185 9.00 -31.13 7.75
C ARG A 185 8.08 -32.35 7.70
N PRO A 186 8.53 -33.52 8.16
CA PRO A 186 7.63 -34.67 8.34
C PRO A 186 6.43 -34.27 9.24
N GLY A 187 5.22 -34.45 8.71
CA GLY A 187 3.97 -34.16 9.43
C GLY A 187 3.59 -32.68 9.57
N GLN A 188 4.42 -31.72 9.13
CA GLN A 188 4.14 -30.30 9.30
C GLN A 188 4.81 -29.43 8.23
N THR A 189 4.16 -28.36 7.84
CA THR A 189 4.76 -27.33 6.97
C THR A 189 4.68 -25.97 7.66
N ASP A 190 5.82 -25.33 7.88
CA ASP A 190 5.90 -24.05 8.58
C ASP A 190 6.05 -22.92 7.61
N VAL A 191 5.48 -21.77 7.98
CA VAL A 191 5.55 -20.54 7.22
C VAL A 191 6.12 -19.43 8.11
N ARG A 192 7.04 -18.65 7.58
CA ARG A 192 7.49 -17.38 8.18
C ARG A 192 7.49 -16.30 7.12
N VAL A 193 7.00 -15.11 7.49
CA VAL A 193 6.99 -13.92 6.64
C VAL A 193 7.58 -12.76 7.43
N VAL A 194 8.52 -12.04 6.82
CA VAL A 194 9.21 -10.90 7.44
C VAL A 194 9.13 -9.69 6.51
N ALA A 195 8.75 -8.55 7.07
CA ALA A 195 8.86 -7.26 6.38
C ALA A 195 10.32 -6.77 6.43
N ARG A 196 10.80 -6.20 5.33
CA ARG A 196 12.16 -5.64 5.20
C ARG A 196 12.21 -4.13 5.46
N TYR A 197 11.30 -3.64 6.28
CA TYR A 197 11.19 -2.24 6.69
C TYR A 197 10.71 -2.19 8.14
N ASP A 198 10.98 -1.07 8.81
CA ASP A 198 10.62 -0.86 10.21
C ASP A 198 9.53 0.21 10.31
N ARG A 199 8.30 -0.16 9.98
CA ARG A 199 7.13 0.70 10.09
C ARG A 199 5.83 -0.11 10.08
N ALA A 200 4.73 0.49 10.57
CA ALA A 200 3.40 -0.10 10.44
C ALA A 200 3.06 -0.41 8.97
N ASP A 201 2.56 -1.61 8.70
CA ASP A 201 2.28 -2.13 7.35
C ASP A 201 0.79 -2.34 7.06
N GLY A 202 -0.09 -1.92 7.96
CA GLY A 202 -1.53 -2.15 7.83
C GLY A 202 -1.92 -3.63 7.98
N GLY A 203 -1.07 -4.44 8.63
CA GLY A 203 -1.28 -5.89 8.81
C GLY A 203 -0.96 -6.72 7.56
N GLU A 204 -0.20 -6.16 6.59
CA GLU A 204 0.14 -6.86 5.34
C GLU A 204 0.95 -8.13 5.61
N THR A 205 1.91 -8.10 6.55
CA THR A 205 2.73 -9.27 6.89
C THR A 205 1.88 -10.45 7.36
N CYS A 206 0.91 -10.23 8.27
CA CYS A 206 -0.04 -11.27 8.69
C CYS A 206 -0.92 -11.73 7.53
N ARG A 207 -1.41 -10.81 6.71
CA ARG A 207 -2.24 -11.14 5.55
C ARG A 207 -1.52 -12.00 4.51
N LEU A 208 -0.22 -11.77 4.31
CA LEU A 208 0.62 -12.59 3.45
C LEU A 208 0.85 -13.99 4.04
N ALA A 209 1.09 -14.08 5.35
CA ALA A 209 1.21 -15.38 6.04
C ALA A 209 -0.09 -16.18 5.92
N THR A 210 -1.26 -15.54 6.13
CA THR A 210 -2.57 -16.17 5.92
C THR A 210 -2.72 -16.72 4.50
N LYS A 211 -2.43 -15.90 3.48
CA LYS A 211 -2.52 -16.33 2.08
C LYS A 211 -1.63 -17.53 1.76
N LEU A 212 -0.42 -17.57 2.32
CA LEU A 212 0.48 -18.71 2.13
C LEU A 212 -0.09 -19.98 2.76
N VAL A 213 -0.60 -19.88 3.99
CA VAL A 213 -1.20 -21.03 4.69
C VAL A 213 -2.46 -21.52 3.96
N ASP A 214 -3.36 -20.61 3.55
CA ASP A 214 -4.56 -20.95 2.79
C ASP A 214 -4.21 -21.64 1.46
N ALA A 215 -3.22 -21.11 0.74
CA ALA A 215 -2.75 -21.73 -0.51
C ALA A 215 -2.15 -23.11 -0.26
N LEU A 216 -1.34 -23.31 0.78
CA LEU A 216 -0.83 -24.62 1.16
C LEU A 216 -1.93 -25.62 1.48
N GLN A 217 -3.03 -25.16 2.09
CA GLN A 217 -4.20 -26.00 2.39
C GLN A 217 -5.04 -26.32 1.15
N ALA A 218 -5.17 -25.38 0.22
CA ALA A 218 -5.91 -25.55 -1.03
C ALA A 218 -5.18 -26.46 -2.06
N GLY A 219 -3.87 -26.51 -2.02
CA GLY A 219 -3.04 -27.32 -2.93
C GLY A 219 -2.82 -28.78 -2.52
N ARG A 220 -3.63 -29.29 -1.60
CA ARG A 220 -3.59 -30.68 -1.12
C ARG A 220 -4.29 -31.64 -2.04
#